data_03c7cc8ac364da55ac4b384062bd1edc
#
_entry.id   03c7cc8ac364da55ac4b384062bd1edc
#
_cell.length_a   1.000
_cell.length_b   1.000
_cell.length_c   1.000
_cell.angle_alpha   90.00
_cell.angle_beta   90.00
_cell.angle_gamma   90.00
#
_symmetry.space_group_name_H-M   'P 1'
#
loop_
_entity.id
_entity.type
_entity.pdbx_description
1 polymer ?
#
loop_
_entity_poly.entity_id
_entity_poly.type
_entity_poly.pdbx_seq_one_letter_code
_entity_poly.pdbx_strand_id
1 'polypeptide(L)'
;MNMPFLPGEKKLLAFSVLLIFFSATAKYTFGQTLSINDSGYFEKPGVNILVFNSQYNGMFFDEKTAGIEIIHHGDRTATGGAVRLQNTPEQWDLIPKLVSRKVDKAANTIEVAIKYEEFDFTSRAVVSAKENGIEITVWLDKPLPQKLESKAGFNMEFLPSAYFEKTWLVDDKPGSFPLYPSSNTRIESSDKKISQFAGHNTFDDRGRGEFIIPGPLATGRVIALAPEDPEQFIRVQSTDADIMLFDGRNLGQNGWFILRSLLPSNKTGKVLTWFIEANAIPGWKRKPVIEFSQAGYNPSQEKTAVIELDKNDAPLKSASVFRVMADGKTVERWKGEVKDWGRWLRYNYAKFDFSSIKEPGLYYIQYGDQKTNTFPIDTAVYSDIWHPTLDVWFPVQMDHMEVNEAYRVWHGAPFLDDALQAPVNSVHFDGYSMGPSTQTKYKSLERIPGLDVGGWFDAGDFDIQTASHCTALLSLVDASEKFKISRDETFVDYPTRYVDIHRPDGKSDILQQIQHGTLNVVAQVKFIGHPVRGIVVPNLHQYHHLGDASDETDNLPYDPNLKPFEKTSHSSGRMDDRWAFTGRTTFLDYFTTAALAAASR
;
A
#
# COMPACT_ATOMS: atom_id res chain seq x y z
N MET A 1 69.65 29.82 -17.75
CA MET A 1 70.47 30.94 -18.22
C MET A 1 69.71 32.22 -17.92
N ASN A 2 70.22 32.92 -16.95
CA ASN A 2 70.05 34.34 -16.58
C ASN A 2 68.79 35.17 -16.97
N MET A 3 68.18 35.60 -15.90
CA MET A 3 67.42 36.87 -15.77
C MET A 3 68.19 38.10 -16.32
N PRO A 4 67.54 39.27 -16.57
CA PRO A 4 67.37 40.18 -15.43
C PRO A 4 66.04 40.98 -15.35
N PHE A 5 65.75 41.37 -14.14
CA PHE A 5 64.82 42.44 -13.68
C PHE A 5 65.17 43.82 -14.22
N LEU A 6 64.18 44.68 -14.37
CA LEU A 6 64.18 46.08 -13.81
C LEU A 6 62.79 46.75 -13.92
N PRO A 7 62.53 47.80 -13.16
CA PRO A 7 61.31 48.07 -12.42
C PRO A 7 60.54 49.32 -12.92
N GLY A 8 59.36 49.51 -12.39
CA GLY A 8 58.81 50.85 -12.40
C GLY A 8 57.31 51.01 -12.57
N GLU A 9 56.79 51.53 -11.56
CA GLU A 9 55.75 52.49 -11.30
C GLU A 9 54.40 52.03 -10.82
N LYS A 10 54.19 52.38 -9.52
CA LYS A 10 52.90 52.33 -8.81
C LYS A 10 52.01 53.46 -9.34
N LYS A 11 50.82 53.12 -9.85
CA LYS A 11 49.68 54.02 -9.87
C LYS A 11 48.57 53.41 -9.01
N LEU A 12 48.35 54.02 -7.84
CA LEU A 12 47.21 53.81 -6.97
C LEU A 12 45.96 54.32 -7.72
N LEU A 13 45.04 53.42 -8.10
CA LEU A 13 43.69 53.77 -8.43
C LEU A 13 42.81 53.39 -7.23
N ALA A 14 42.32 54.37 -6.51
CA ALA A 14 41.34 54.22 -5.46
C ALA A 14 39.98 53.89 -6.12
N PHE A 15 39.53 52.65 -6.00
CA PHE A 15 38.15 52.25 -6.32
C PHE A 15 37.32 52.42 -5.05
N SER A 16 36.51 53.48 -4.99
CA SER A 16 35.46 53.63 -3.99
C SER A 16 34.35 52.65 -4.28
N VAL A 17 34.28 51.52 -3.55
CA VAL A 17 33.15 50.60 -3.58
C VAL A 17 32.05 51.21 -2.73
N LEU A 18 31.05 51.76 -3.39
CA LEU A 18 29.79 52.17 -2.77
C LEU A 18 28.98 50.91 -2.43
N LEU A 19 29.07 50.45 -1.19
CA LEU A 19 28.20 49.38 -0.67
C LEU A 19 26.79 49.95 -0.51
N ILE A 20 25.93 49.71 -1.49
CA ILE A 20 24.48 49.91 -1.35
C ILE A 20 23.96 48.74 -0.55
N PHE A 21 23.75 48.92 0.76
CA PHE A 21 22.93 48.00 1.56
C PHE A 21 21.48 48.09 1.08
N PHE A 22 21.08 47.15 0.21
CA PHE A 22 19.67 46.83 0.04
C PHE A 22 19.24 46.10 1.31
N SER A 23 18.70 46.80 2.27
CA SER A 23 17.89 46.22 3.33
C SER A 23 16.58 45.74 2.66
N ALA A 24 16.60 44.52 2.13
CA ALA A 24 15.37 43.82 1.85
C ALA A 24 14.71 43.56 3.20
N THR A 25 13.84 44.45 3.63
CA THR A 25 12.84 44.12 4.64
C THR A 25 11.99 43.04 4.02
N ALA A 26 12.33 41.78 4.29
CA ALA A 26 11.41 40.67 4.08
C ALA A 26 10.14 41.02 4.87
N LYS A 27 9.11 41.48 4.19
CA LYS A 27 7.79 41.52 4.78
C LYS A 27 7.46 40.04 5.07
N TYR A 28 7.66 39.63 6.31
CA TYR A 28 7.05 38.40 6.80
C TYR A 28 5.55 38.59 6.62
N THR A 29 5.04 38.10 5.53
CA THR A 29 3.62 37.86 5.37
C THR A 29 3.30 36.83 6.46
N PHE A 30 2.52 37.23 7.44
CA PHE A 30 1.99 36.30 8.44
C PHE A 30 1.38 35.13 7.67
N GLY A 31 2.02 33.96 7.76
CA GLY A 31 1.55 32.75 7.11
C GLY A 31 0.13 32.48 7.57
N GLN A 32 -0.74 32.06 6.66
CA GLN A 32 -2.09 31.71 7.03
C GLN A 32 -2.03 30.64 8.13
N THR A 33 -2.68 30.94 9.26
CA THR A 33 -2.76 30.02 10.41
C THR A 33 -3.59 28.80 10.03
N LEU A 34 -3.21 27.62 10.49
CA LEU A 34 -4.06 26.43 10.39
C LEU A 34 -5.42 26.71 11.02
N SER A 35 -6.50 26.40 10.31
CA SER A 35 -7.88 26.54 10.82
C SER A 35 -8.73 25.36 10.41
N ILE A 36 -9.73 25.03 11.21
CA ILE A 36 -10.64 23.95 10.92
C ILE A 36 -11.64 24.40 9.84
N ASN A 37 -11.61 23.71 8.70
CA ASN A 37 -12.51 23.95 7.57
C ASN A 37 -13.91 23.34 7.78
N ASP A 38 -14.78 23.49 6.76
CA ASP A 38 -16.16 22.97 6.84
C ASP A 38 -16.24 21.44 6.83
N SER A 39 -15.22 20.76 6.33
CA SER A 39 -15.09 19.30 6.37
C SER A 39 -14.54 18.77 7.69
N GLY A 40 -14.23 19.66 8.66
CA GLY A 40 -13.84 19.29 10.02
C GLY A 40 -12.40 18.80 10.15
N TYR A 41 -11.47 19.32 9.36
CA TYR A 41 -10.02 19.08 9.50
C TYR A 41 -9.25 20.40 9.41
N PHE A 42 -8.02 20.42 9.92
CA PHE A 42 -7.17 21.61 9.85
C PHE A 42 -6.62 21.82 8.46
N GLU A 43 -6.66 23.05 7.99
CA GLU A 43 -6.21 23.42 6.66
C GLU A 43 -5.47 24.76 6.64
N LYS A 44 -4.40 24.83 5.88
CA LYS A 44 -3.74 26.01 5.32
C LYS A 44 -3.19 25.67 3.93
N PRO A 45 -2.85 26.64 3.06
CA PRO A 45 -2.26 26.32 1.76
C PRO A 45 -1.05 25.40 1.89
N GLY A 46 -1.08 24.27 1.17
CA GLY A 46 -0.04 23.25 1.20
C GLY A 46 -0.06 22.28 2.38
N VAL A 47 -0.91 22.46 3.40
CA VAL A 47 -0.98 21.56 4.54
C VAL A 47 -2.42 21.29 4.95
N ASN A 48 -2.80 20.01 4.96
CA ASN A 48 -4.04 19.54 5.58
C ASN A 48 -3.70 18.54 6.68
N ILE A 49 -4.35 18.67 7.84
CA ILE A 49 -4.18 17.72 8.94
C ILE A 49 -5.56 17.18 9.32
N LEU A 50 -5.76 15.91 9.00
CA LEU A 50 -6.96 15.17 9.30
C LEU A 50 -6.82 14.52 10.68
N VAL A 51 -7.88 14.54 11.48
CA VAL A 51 -7.89 13.96 12.82
C VAL A 51 -9.06 12.99 12.90
N PHE A 52 -8.81 11.71 12.67
CA PHE A 52 -9.83 10.66 12.63
C PHE A 52 -11.02 11.00 11.73
N ASN A 53 -10.73 11.62 10.59
CA ASN A 53 -11.76 12.00 9.60
C ASN A 53 -12.23 10.82 8.76
N SER A 54 -11.33 9.85 8.51
CA SER A 54 -11.61 8.67 7.72
C SER A 54 -11.93 7.49 8.61
N GLN A 55 -13.03 6.79 8.32
CA GLN A 55 -13.41 5.54 8.95
C GLN A 55 -13.76 4.55 7.86
N TYR A 56 -13.02 3.45 7.84
CA TYR A 56 -13.25 2.36 6.89
C TYR A 56 -13.97 1.21 7.57
N ASN A 57 -14.88 0.57 6.85
CA ASN A 57 -15.59 -0.63 7.30
C ASN A 57 -15.03 -1.89 6.63
N GLY A 58 -13.78 -1.85 6.21
CA GLY A 58 -13.09 -2.97 5.57
C GLY A 58 -12.69 -4.09 6.54
N MET A 59 -12.13 -5.16 6.00
CA MET A 59 -11.55 -6.25 6.78
C MET A 59 -10.20 -5.86 7.39
N PHE A 60 -9.44 -5.00 6.72
CA PHE A 60 -8.13 -4.55 7.16
C PHE A 60 -8.27 -3.46 8.20
N PHE A 61 -7.79 -3.74 9.38
CA PHE A 61 -8.07 -2.95 10.56
C PHE A 61 -7.30 -1.65 10.64
N ASP A 62 -6.09 -1.59 10.11
CA ASP A 62 -5.27 -0.38 10.10
C ASP A 62 -5.94 0.78 9.38
N GLU A 63 -6.76 0.49 8.41
CA GLU A 63 -7.49 1.48 7.65
C GLU A 63 -8.76 1.98 8.35
N LYS A 64 -9.25 1.27 9.36
CA LYS A 64 -10.55 1.59 9.99
C LYS A 64 -10.58 2.90 10.74
N THR A 65 -9.46 3.37 11.23
CA THR A 65 -9.40 4.58 12.04
C THR A 65 -8.42 5.64 11.55
N ALA A 66 -7.61 5.36 10.56
CA ALA A 66 -6.59 6.23 9.93
C ALA A 66 -5.82 7.22 10.86
N GLY A 67 -6.34 7.49 12.06
CA GLY A 67 -5.72 8.34 13.08
C GLY A 67 -5.57 9.80 12.68
N ILE A 68 -4.44 10.40 13.08
CA ILE A 68 -4.02 11.72 12.62
C ILE A 68 -3.20 11.52 11.35
N GLU A 69 -3.55 12.26 10.29
CA GLU A 69 -2.92 12.18 8.98
C GLU A 69 -2.44 13.57 8.56
N ILE A 70 -1.32 13.62 7.84
CA ILE A 70 -0.77 14.85 7.26
C ILE A 70 -0.74 14.70 5.75
N ILE A 71 -1.43 15.59 5.05
CA ILE A 71 -1.31 15.79 3.60
C ILE A 71 -0.49 17.06 3.41
N HIS A 72 0.69 16.92 2.82
CA HIS A 72 1.69 17.96 2.71
C HIS A 72 1.98 18.23 1.23
N HIS A 73 1.69 19.46 0.78
CA HIS A 73 1.81 19.87 -0.63
C HIS A 73 1.14 18.89 -1.62
N GLY A 74 -0.04 18.39 -1.24
CA GLY A 74 -0.87 17.49 -2.06
C GLY A 74 -0.64 16.00 -1.83
N ASP A 75 0.46 15.60 -1.21
CA ASP A 75 0.80 14.22 -0.93
C ASP A 75 0.53 13.84 0.53
N ARG A 76 -0.02 12.66 0.77
CA ARG A 76 -0.09 12.12 2.13
C ARG A 76 1.31 11.71 2.56
N THR A 77 1.85 12.36 3.58
CA THR A 77 3.19 12.11 4.10
C THR A 77 3.20 11.37 5.42
N ALA A 78 2.12 11.50 6.21
CA ALA A 78 1.98 10.80 7.47
C ALA A 78 0.55 10.33 7.71
N THR A 79 0.41 9.23 8.44
CA THR A 79 -0.85 8.61 8.84
C THR A 79 -0.74 7.98 10.24
N GLY A 80 -1.73 7.20 10.68
CA GLY A 80 -1.68 6.35 11.86
C GLY A 80 -1.48 7.07 13.21
N GLY A 81 -1.60 8.41 13.24
CA GLY A 81 -1.38 9.22 14.44
C GLY A 81 -2.37 8.87 15.54
N ALA A 82 -1.95 8.02 16.50
CA ALA A 82 -2.79 7.54 17.58
C ALA A 82 -1.94 6.94 18.73
N VAL A 83 -2.57 6.68 19.87
CA VAL A 83 -1.98 5.80 20.87
C VAL A 83 -2.05 4.37 20.35
N ARG A 84 -0.89 3.75 20.16
CA ARG A 84 -0.71 2.37 19.71
C ARG A 84 -0.06 1.53 20.79
N LEU A 85 -0.28 0.22 20.73
CA LEU A 85 0.21 -0.71 21.76
C LEU A 85 1.58 -1.31 21.40
N GLN A 86 2.03 -1.13 20.16
CA GLN A 86 3.31 -1.61 19.64
C GLN A 86 4.14 -0.46 19.08
N ASN A 87 5.46 -0.63 19.00
CA ASN A 87 6.37 0.36 18.44
C ASN A 87 6.25 0.45 16.90
N THR A 88 6.09 -0.68 16.24
CA THR A 88 5.87 -0.80 14.82
C THR A 88 4.63 -1.68 14.60
N PRO A 89 3.41 -1.11 14.74
CA PRO A 89 2.18 -1.88 14.67
C PRO A 89 2.02 -2.52 13.30
N GLU A 90 1.60 -3.77 13.29
CA GLU A 90 1.25 -4.50 12.09
C GLU A 90 -0.26 -4.46 11.83
N GLN A 91 -0.66 -4.87 10.63
CA GLN A 91 -2.05 -4.91 10.20
C GLN A 91 -2.96 -5.71 11.16
N TRP A 92 -2.43 -6.73 11.80
CA TRP A 92 -3.16 -7.64 12.69
C TRP A 92 -3.01 -7.32 14.18
N ASP A 93 -2.36 -6.22 14.49
CA ASP A 93 -2.30 -5.73 15.86
C ASP A 93 -3.65 -5.16 16.32
N LEU A 94 -3.84 -5.10 17.62
CA LEU A 94 -5.08 -4.57 18.19
C LEU A 94 -5.34 -3.12 17.77
N ILE A 95 -6.54 -2.86 17.30
CA ILE A 95 -7.00 -1.56 16.86
C ILE A 95 -8.04 -1.03 17.83
N PRO A 96 -7.92 0.24 18.23
CA PRO A 96 -8.88 0.84 19.14
C PRO A 96 -10.21 1.13 18.42
N LYS A 97 -11.30 1.04 19.17
CA LYS A 97 -12.59 1.61 18.76
C LYS A 97 -12.60 3.11 18.96
N LEU A 98 -13.12 3.84 17.98
CA LEU A 98 -13.43 5.25 18.15
C LEU A 98 -14.64 5.42 19.09
N VAL A 99 -14.41 6.06 20.25
CA VAL A 99 -15.44 6.33 21.24
C VAL A 99 -16.16 7.65 20.95
N SER A 100 -15.39 8.69 20.66
CA SER A 100 -15.94 10.00 20.32
C SER A 100 -14.98 10.84 19.50
N ARG A 101 -15.53 11.71 18.66
CA ARG A 101 -14.81 12.76 17.95
C ARG A 101 -15.59 14.06 18.09
N LYS A 102 -14.96 15.10 18.61
CA LYS A 102 -15.56 16.42 18.81
C LYS A 102 -14.74 17.48 18.10
N VAL A 103 -15.39 18.31 17.34
CA VAL A 103 -14.78 19.42 16.60
C VAL A 103 -15.28 20.73 17.17
N ASP A 104 -14.37 21.54 17.68
CA ASP A 104 -14.64 22.92 18.12
C ASP A 104 -13.92 23.91 17.20
N LYS A 105 -14.66 24.46 16.24
CA LYS A 105 -14.12 25.43 15.29
C LYS A 105 -13.75 26.76 15.97
N ALA A 106 -14.47 27.15 17.02
CA ALA A 106 -14.20 28.41 17.73
C ALA A 106 -12.89 28.34 18.52
N ALA A 107 -12.64 27.21 19.18
CA ALA A 107 -11.39 26.95 19.88
C ALA A 107 -10.27 26.42 18.94
N ASN A 108 -10.57 26.18 17.68
CA ASN A 108 -9.69 25.57 16.69
C ASN A 108 -9.06 24.25 17.20
N THR A 109 -9.90 23.35 17.71
CA THR A 109 -9.50 22.13 18.42
C THR A 109 -10.35 20.94 17.97
N ILE A 110 -9.72 19.77 17.84
CA ILE A 110 -10.38 18.47 17.62
C ILE A 110 -9.98 17.53 18.76
N GLU A 111 -10.97 16.99 19.45
CA GLU A 111 -10.78 16.00 20.52
C GLU A 111 -11.27 14.63 20.05
N VAL A 112 -10.47 13.59 20.28
CA VAL A 112 -10.81 12.21 19.91
C VAL A 112 -10.53 11.28 21.10
N ALA A 113 -11.48 10.42 21.43
CA ALA A 113 -11.31 9.35 22.40
C ALA A 113 -11.37 7.99 21.70
N ILE A 114 -10.40 7.12 22.00
CA ILE A 114 -10.28 5.76 21.49
C ILE A 114 -10.16 4.76 22.64
N LYS A 115 -10.68 3.55 22.45
CA LYS A 115 -10.67 2.50 23.48
C LYS A 115 -10.18 1.18 22.92
N TYR A 116 -9.22 0.57 23.62
CA TYR A 116 -8.83 -0.83 23.48
C TYR A 116 -9.65 -1.69 24.44
N GLU A 117 -10.66 -2.38 23.93
CA GLU A 117 -11.64 -3.10 24.77
C GLU A 117 -11.02 -4.23 25.57
N GLU A 118 -10.07 -4.95 24.99
CA GLU A 118 -9.36 -6.06 25.66
C GLU A 118 -8.67 -5.65 26.96
N PHE A 119 -8.20 -4.41 27.05
CA PHE A 119 -7.50 -3.88 28.21
C PHE A 119 -8.35 -2.93 29.06
N ASP A 120 -9.60 -2.70 28.68
CA ASP A 120 -10.44 -1.59 29.21
C ASP A 120 -9.66 -0.25 29.26
N PHE A 121 -8.82 -0.05 28.25
CA PHE A 121 -7.92 1.09 28.16
C PHE A 121 -8.46 2.15 27.19
N THR A 122 -8.71 3.34 27.71
CA THR A 122 -9.16 4.49 26.94
C THR A 122 -8.10 5.58 26.98
N SER A 123 -7.80 6.16 25.84
CA SER A 123 -6.96 7.35 25.69
C SER A 123 -7.70 8.41 24.91
N ARG A 124 -7.35 9.68 25.18
CA ARG A 124 -7.92 10.83 24.51
C ARG A 124 -6.79 11.69 23.93
N ALA A 125 -6.90 11.99 22.65
CA ALA A 125 -6.01 12.93 21.96
C ALA A 125 -6.75 14.25 21.73
N VAL A 126 -6.13 15.37 22.10
CA VAL A 126 -6.61 16.71 21.82
C VAL A 126 -5.62 17.39 20.89
N VAL A 127 -6.08 17.75 19.69
CA VAL A 127 -5.29 18.38 18.65
C VAL A 127 -5.74 19.82 18.51
N SER A 128 -4.84 20.78 18.71
CA SER A 128 -5.11 22.21 18.63
C SER A 128 -4.17 22.88 17.68
N ALA A 129 -4.66 23.76 16.82
CA ALA A 129 -3.78 24.59 16.01
C ALA A 129 -3.10 25.64 16.91
N LYS A 130 -1.79 25.72 16.81
CA LYS A 130 -0.96 26.69 17.53
C LYS A 130 0.16 27.19 16.62
N GLU A 131 0.37 28.49 16.61
CA GLU A 131 1.44 29.12 15.82
C GLU A 131 1.44 28.61 14.36
N ASN A 132 2.53 27.98 13.95
CA ASN A 132 2.72 27.47 12.59
C ASN A 132 2.29 25.99 12.42
N GLY A 133 1.85 25.32 13.49
CA GLY A 133 1.62 23.88 13.52
C GLY A 133 0.42 23.47 14.35
N ILE A 134 0.48 22.24 14.84
CA ILE A 134 -0.49 21.67 15.77
C ILE A 134 0.20 21.20 17.04
N GLU A 135 -0.48 21.40 18.15
CA GLU A 135 -0.16 20.72 19.40
C GLU A 135 -1.07 19.50 19.56
N ILE A 136 -0.49 18.34 19.79
CA ILE A 136 -1.19 17.10 20.10
C ILE A 136 -0.90 16.78 21.56
N THR A 137 -1.95 16.68 22.37
CA THR A 137 -1.84 16.27 23.78
C THR A 137 -2.58 14.96 23.99
N VAL A 138 -1.93 14.01 24.66
CA VAL A 138 -2.53 12.71 25.04
C VAL A 138 -2.95 12.78 26.51
N TRP A 139 -4.16 12.32 26.76
CA TRP A 139 -4.79 12.32 28.08
C TRP A 139 -5.22 10.91 28.47
N LEU A 140 -5.00 10.56 29.74
CA LEU A 140 -5.45 9.32 30.36
C LEU A 140 -6.33 9.62 31.57
N ASP A 141 -7.52 9.05 31.61
CA ASP A 141 -8.41 9.18 32.77
C ASP A 141 -8.04 8.22 33.88
N LYS A 142 -7.36 7.11 33.55
CA LYS A 142 -6.82 6.11 34.48
C LYS A 142 -5.34 5.85 34.11
N PRO A 143 -4.48 5.41 35.07
CA PRO A 143 -3.14 4.97 34.76
C PRO A 143 -3.14 3.84 33.72
N LEU A 144 -2.02 3.68 32.99
CA LEU A 144 -1.84 2.57 32.08
C LEU A 144 -2.04 1.23 32.80
N PRO A 145 -2.79 0.28 32.20
CA PRO A 145 -2.78 -1.10 32.65
C PRO A 145 -1.37 -1.68 32.69
N GLN A 146 -1.03 -2.45 33.71
CA GLN A 146 0.31 -3.03 33.88
C GLN A 146 0.80 -3.81 32.66
N LYS A 147 -0.08 -4.51 31.95
CA LYS A 147 0.25 -5.24 30.72
C LYS A 147 0.70 -4.33 29.57
N LEU A 148 0.37 -3.04 29.62
CA LEU A 148 0.70 -2.05 28.60
C LEU A 148 1.90 -1.17 28.96
N GLU A 149 2.48 -1.33 30.14
CA GLU A 149 3.69 -0.61 30.55
C GLU A 149 4.84 -0.90 29.57
N SER A 150 5.54 0.15 29.16
CA SER A 150 6.61 0.11 28.15
C SER A 150 6.17 -0.41 26.77
N LYS A 151 4.87 -0.56 26.53
CA LYS A 151 4.28 -0.99 25.26
C LYS A 151 3.40 0.10 24.64
N ALA A 152 2.51 0.73 25.40
CA ALA A 152 1.67 1.80 24.88
C ALA A 152 2.45 3.07 24.63
N GLY A 153 2.25 3.68 23.46
CA GLY A 153 2.89 4.93 23.04
C GLY A 153 2.04 5.67 22.00
N PHE A 154 2.31 6.95 21.86
CA PHE A 154 1.74 7.71 20.75
C PHE A 154 2.65 7.55 19.53
N ASN A 155 2.07 7.10 18.42
CA ASN A 155 2.77 6.89 17.14
C ASN A 155 2.29 7.88 16.10
N MET A 156 3.17 8.20 15.13
CA MET A 156 2.82 8.67 13.79
C MET A 156 3.66 7.93 12.77
N GLU A 157 3.04 7.52 11.68
CA GLU A 157 3.61 6.69 10.63
C GLU A 157 3.85 7.54 9.37
N PHE A 158 5.08 7.54 8.88
CA PHE A 158 5.53 8.36 7.75
C PHE A 158 5.77 7.49 6.53
N LEU A 159 5.22 7.90 5.38
CA LEU A 159 5.29 7.13 4.14
C LEU A 159 6.72 7.14 3.59
N PRO A 160 7.35 5.97 3.38
CA PRO A 160 8.71 5.91 2.85
C PRO A 160 8.86 6.60 1.50
N SER A 161 7.85 6.54 0.62
CA SER A 161 7.87 7.22 -0.68
C SER A 161 8.11 8.74 -0.60
N ALA A 162 7.71 9.37 0.52
CA ALA A 162 7.96 10.78 0.75
C ALA A 162 9.37 11.07 1.32
N TYR A 163 10.05 10.05 1.88
CA TYR A 163 11.27 10.24 2.66
C TYR A 163 12.47 9.44 2.18
N PHE A 164 12.35 8.53 1.22
CA PHE A 164 13.50 7.84 0.66
C PHE A 164 14.56 8.82 0.17
N GLU A 165 15.84 8.48 0.44
CA GLU A 165 17.03 9.26 0.06
C GLU A 165 17.11 10.64 0.72
N LYS A 166 16.20 10.98 1.65
CA LYS A 166 16.23 12.22 2.41
C LYS A 166 16.90 12.04 3.76
N THR A 167 17.15 13.15 4.42
CA THR A 167 17.84 13.18 5.71
C THR A 167 16.88 13.46 6.86
N TRP A 168 17.36 13.23 8.06
CA TRP A 168 16.71 13.65 9.30
C TRP A 168 17.72 14.22 10.30
N LEU A 169 17.24 15.05 11.21
CA LEU A 169 17.99 15.51 12.37
C LEU A 169 17.25 15.10 13.63
N VAL A 170 17.95 14.54 14.60
CA VAL A 170 17.43 14.24 15.93
C VAL A 170 18.32 14.91 16.98
N ASP A 171 17.83 15.98 17.64
CA ASP A 171 18.61 16.82 18.54
C ASP A 171 19.97 17.21 17.91
N ASP A 172 19.93 17.75 16.70
CA ASP A 172 21.09 18.15 15.87
C ASP A 172 22.02 17.01 15.39
N LYS A 173 21.68 15.74 15.66
CA LYS A 173 22.40 14.59 15.11
C LYS A 173 21.82 14.21 13.75
N PRO A 174 22.63 14.23 12.69
CA PRO A 174 22.16 13.92 11.35
C PRO A 174 22.06 12.41 11.11
N GLY A 175 21.14 12.03 10.24
CA GLY A 175 21.03 10.72 9.67
C GLY A 175 20.29 10.74 8.33
N SER A 176 20.15 9.60 7.70
CA SER A 176 19.42 9.44 6.44
C SER A 176 18.40 8.31 6.55
N PHE A 177 17.30 8.44 5.83
CA PHE A 177 16.33 7.37 5.70
C PHE A 177 16.93 6.26 4.84
N PRO A 178 17.07 5.04 5.39
CA PRO A 178 17.70 3.95 4.65
C PRO A 178 16.78 3.46 3.54
N LEU A 179 17.35 3.14 2.38
CA LEU A 179 16.62 2.53 1.28
C LEU A 179 16.08 1.14 1.67
N TYR A 180 16.89 0.39 2.42
CA TYR A 180 16.53 -0.91 3.01
C TYR A 180 16.59 -0.84 4.54
N PRO A 181 15.75 -1.62 5.26
CA PRO A 181 15.81 -1.69 6.71
C PRO A 181 17.22 -2.03 7.19
N SER A 182 17.80 -1.17 8.03
CA SER A 182 19.20 -1.29 8.48
C SER A 182 19.38 -1.05 9.98
N SER A 183 18.28 -0.91 10.74
CA SER A 183 18.34 -0.77 12.19
C SER A 183 18.76 -2.07 12.87
N ASN A 184 19.36 -1.95 14.06
CA ASN A 184 19.55 -3.10 14.93
C ASN A 184 18.19 -3.73 15.24
N THR A 185 18.18 -5.06 15.40
CA THR A 185 16.98 -5.82 15.73
C THR A 185 17.16 -6.55 17.06
N ARG A 186 16.03 -6.86 17.70
CA ARG A 186 15.98 -7.71 18.88
C ARG A 186 14.91 -8.78 18.71
N ILE A 187 15.05 -9.88 19.46
CA ILE A 187 14.06 -10.95 19.47
C ILE A 187 13.13 -10.75 20.68
N GLU A 188 11.83 -10.81 20.43
CA GLU A 188 10.80 -10.88 21.47
C GLU A 188 10.02 -12.20 21.36
N SER A 189 9.61 -12.78 22.49
CA SER A 189 8.77 -13.97 22.49
C SER A 189 7.33 -13.63 22.12
N SER A 190 6.59 -14.58 21.53
CA SER A 190 5.22 -14.41 21.04
C SER A 190 4.23 -13.95 22.10
N ASP A 191 4.44 -14.34 23.37
CA ASP A 191 3.61 -13.94 24.50
C ASP A 191 3.70 -12.45 24.87
N LYS A 192 4.73 -11.75 24.36
CA LYS A 192 4.91 -10.31 24.56
C LYS A 192 4.26 -9.47 23.48
N LYS A 193 4.00 -10.03 22.31
CA LYS A 193 3.33 -9.32 21.23
C LYS A 193 1.85 -9.14 21.55
N ILE A 194 1.33 -7.95 21.34
CA ILE A 194 -0.08 -7.63 21.47
C ILE A 194 -0.69 -7.68 20.06
N SER A 195 -1.50 -8.72 19.82
CA SER A 195 -2.20 -8.93 18.56
C SER A 195 -3.65 -9.32 18.84
N GLN A 196 -4.58 -8.89 18.00
CA GLN A 196 -5.97 -9.34 18.09
C GLN A 196 -6.14 -10.83 17.76
N PHE A 197 -5.13 -11.42 17.14
CA PHE A 197 -5.06 -12.85 16.83
C PHE A 197 -4.07 -13.59 17.76
N ALA A 198 -3.76 -13.02 18.92
CA ALA A 198 -2.95 -13.69 19.93
C ALA A 198 -3.56 -15.05 20.29
N GLY A 199 -2.79 -16.13 20.09
CA GLY A 199 -3.29 -17.51 20.23
C GLY A 199 -3.55 -18.21 18.90
N HIS A 200 -3.64 -17.49 17.78
CA HIS A 200 -3.47 -18.05 16.45
C HIS A 200 -1.97 -18.08 16.14
N ASN A 201 -1.46 -19.17 15.63
CA ASN A 201 -0.03 -19.43 15.43
C ASN A 201 0.76 -18.22 14.89
N THR A 202 1.32 -17.46 15.80
CA THR A 202 2.26 -16.37 15.51
C THR A 202 3.70 -16.88 15.60
N PHE A 203 3.92 -18.13 15.18
CA PHE A 203 5.24 -18.69 15.07
C PHE A 203 5.90 -18.25 13.77
N ASP A 204 7.22 -18.10 13.80
CA ASP A 204 7.96 -17.95 12.55
C ASP A 204 7.86 -19.25 11.71
N ASP A 205 8.33 -19.21 10.48
CA ASP A 205 8.38 -20.34 9.54
C ASP A 205 9.10 -21.60 10.07
N ARG A 206 9.86 -21.45 11.17
CA ARG A 206 10.56 -22.52 11.87
C ARG A 206 9.83 -23.03 13.12
N GLY A 207 8.61 -22.59 13.34
CA GLY A 207 7.81 -22.96 14.49
C GLY A 207 8.26 -22.34 15.81
N ARG A 208 9.05 -21.25 15.77
CA ARG A 208 9.49 -20.53 16.97
C ARG A 208 8.57 -19.37 17.23
N GLY A 209 8.02 -19.29 18.41
CA GLY A 209 7.19 -18.17 18.85
C GLY A 209 8.00 -16.90 19.14
N GLU A 210 8.78 -16.42 18.20
CA GLU A 210 9.67 -15.28 18.35
C GLU A 210 9.42 -14.26 17.24
N PHE A 211 9.54 -12.98 17.59
CA PHE A 211 9.43 -11.86 16.66
C PHE A 211 10.73 -11.08 16.62
N ILE A 212 11.16 -10.72 15.43
CA ILE A 212 12.26 -9.80 15.23
C ILE A 212 11.69 -8.39 15.19
N ILE A 213 12.09 -7.56 16.16
CA ILE A 213 11.60 -6.19 16.32
C ILE A 213 12.72 -5.20 16.05
N PRO A 214 12.49 -4.13 15.26
CA PRO A 214 13.50 -3.12 15.02
C PRO A 214 13.80 -2.31 16.29
N GLY A 215 15.08 -1.96 16.47
CA GLY A 215 15.50 -0.89 17.36
C GLY A 215 15.26 0.48 16.71
N PRO A 216 15.25 1.56 17.49
CA PRO A 216 15.15 2.90 16.94
C PRO A 216 16.40 3.27 16.14
N LEU A 217 16.22 3.94 15.00
CA LEU A 217 17.30 4.59 14.23
C LEU A 217 17.94 5.72 15.03
N ALA A 218 17.10 6.48 15.75
CA ALA A 218 17.53 7.57 16.62
C ALA A 218 16.47 7.85 17.69
N THR A 219 16.92 8.56 18.76
CA THR A 219 16.05 8.97 19.88
C THR A 219 16.46 10.37 20.34
N GLY A 220 15.49 11.26 20.53
CA GLY A 220 15.69 12.63 20.99
C GLY A 220 14.38 13.36 21.27
N ARG A 221 14.47 14.68 21.50
CA ARG A 221 13.32 15.53 21.83
C ARG A 221 12.79 16.34 20.66
N VAL A 222 13.64 16.62 19.70
CA VAL A 222 13.34 17.39 18.50
C VAL A 222 13.76 16.57 17.29
N ILE A 223 12.82 16.30 16.40
CA ILE A 223 13.07 15.56 15.17
C ILE A 223 12.67 16.43 13.98
N ALA A 224 13.59 16.59 13.04
CA ALA A 224 13.34 17.20 11.73
C ALA A 224 13.45 16.12 10.67
N LEU A 225 12.40 15.91 9.89
CA LEU A 225 12.34 14.98 8.77
C LEU A 225 12.44 15.76 7.47
N ALA A 226 13.33 15.36 6.56
CA ALA A 226 13.61 16.00 5.27
C ALA A 226 13.86 17.54 5.40
N PRO A 227 14.77 18.00 6.28
CA PRO A 227 15.00 19.44 6.46
C PRO A 227 15.53 20.12 5.19
N GLU A 228 16.10 19.37 4.25
CA GLU A 228 16.59 19.82 2.95
C GLU A 228 15.50 20.01 1.91
N ASP A 229 14.29 19.48 2.14
CA ASP A 229 13.18 19.50 1.18
C ASP A 229 12.00 20.34 1.72
N PRO A 230 11.82 21.57 1.25
CA PRO A 230 10.74 22.44 1.72
C PRO A 230 9.33 21.86 1.49
N GLU A 231 9.14 20.97 0.53
CA GLU A 231 7.85 20.35 0.26
C GLU A 231 7.50 19.24 1.24
N GLN A 232 8.50 18.61 1.88
CA GLN A 232 8.32 17.45 2.76
C GLN A 232 8.79 17.69 4.20
N PHE A 233 9.37 18.86 4.49
CA PHE A 233 9.92 19.16 5.79
C PHE A 233 8.87 19.19 6.89
N ILE A 234 9.04 18.31 7.88
CA ILE A 234 8.23 18.24 9.10
C ILE A 234 9.17 18.28 10.31
N ARG A 235 8.82 19.11 11.29
CA ARG A 235 9.48 19.17 12.59
C ARG A 235 8.52 18.68 13.67
N VAL A 236 8.99 17.77 14.51
CA VAL A 236 8.24 17.24 15.67
C VAL A 236 9.05 17.48 16.92
N GLN A 237 8.41 18.01 17.95
CA GLN A 237 9.02 18.27 19.24
C GLN A 237 8.15 17.68 20.36
N SER A 238 8.77 17.05 21.35
CA SER A 238 8.11 16.57 22.56
C SER A 238 8.68 17.26 23.80
N THR A 239 7.79 17.65 24.70
CA THR A 239 8.19 18.27 25.99
C THR A 239 8.24 17.27 27.13
N ASP A 240 7.53 16.16 27.02
CA ASP A 240 7.28 15.22 28.13
C ASP A 240 8.09 13.94 28.05
N ALA A 241 8.33 13.42 26.84
CA ALA A 241 9.01 12.16 26.61
C ALA A 241 9.93 12.22 25.38
N ASP A 242 10.90 11.34 25.29
CA ASP A 242 11.70 11.20 24.08
C ASP A 242 10.84 10.70 22.93
N ILE A 243 11.20 11.11 21.72
CA ILE A 243 10.66 10.60 20.47
C ILE A 243 11.69 9.64 19.89
N MET A 244 11.25 8.45 19.54
CA MET A 244 12.05 7.42 18.87
C MET A 244 11.64 7.36 17.40
N LEU A 245 12.61 7.34 16.51
CA LEU A 245 12.42 7.12 15.08
C LEU A 245 12.72 5.65 14.76
N PHE A 246 11.75 4.92 14.22
CA PHE A 246 11.89 3.52 13.81
C PHE A 246 11.77 3.37 12.29
N ASP A 247 12.40 2.31 11.77
CA ASP A 247 12.09 1.73 10.46
C ASP A 247 11.26 0.48 10.68
N GLY A 248 9.97 0.54 10.38
CA GLY A 248 9.04 -0.59 10.58
C GLY A 248 9.06 -1.62 9.46
N ARG A 249 9.74 -1.34 8.34
CA ARG A 249 9.69 -2.16 7.12
C ARG A 249 10.37 -3.53 7.22
N ASN A 250 11.10 -3.81 8.29
CA ASN A 250 11.60 -5.15 8.59
C ASN A 250 10.54 -6.10 9.14
N LEU A 251 9.33 -5.59 9.43
CA LEU A 251 8.16 -6.40 9.76
C LEU A 251 7.27 -6.51 8.54
N GLY A 252 6.82 -7.72 8.22
CA GLY A 252 6.14 -8.03 6.96
C GLY A 252 4.88 -7.19 6.68
N GLN A 253 4.17 -6.78 7.71
CA GLN A 253 2.93 -6.00 7.58
C GLN A 253 3.06 -4.54 8.01
N ASN A 254 4.28 -4.03 8.15
CA ASN A 254 4.54 -2.63 8.42
C ASN A 254 5.44 -2.04 7.32
N GLY A 255 4.95 -1.02 6.64
CA GLY A 255 5.67 -0.37 5.53
C GLY A 255 6.18 1.05 5.85
N TRP A 256 6.22 1.48 7.12
CA TRP A 256 6.36 2.88 7.50
C TRP A 256 7.65 3.21 8.24
N PHE A 257 8.08 4.47 8.18
CA PHE A 257 8.94 5.07 9.21
C PHE A 257 8.03 5.59 10.33
N ILE A 258 8.39 5.35 11.59
CA ILE A 258 7.51 5.62 12.72
C ILE A 258 8.19 6.54 13.73
N LEU A 259 7.53 7.63 14.08
CA LEU A 259 7.86 8.41 15.26
C LEU A 259 7.00 7.93 16.42
N ARG A 260 7.62 7.71 17.59
CA ARG A 260 6.94 7.18 18.76
C ARG A 260 7.46 7.76 20.07
N SER A 261 6.54 8.09 20.99
CA SER A 261 6.83 8.36 22.40
C SER A 261 6.04 7.41 23.29
N LEU A 262 6.71 6.78 24.26
CA LEU A 262 6.04 5.92 25.25
C LEU A 262 5.20 6.77 26.21
N LEU A 263 4.06 6.22 26.61
CA LEU A 263 3.22 6.81 27.66
C LEU A 263 3.75 6.41 29.04
N PRO A 264 3.72 7.31 30.03
CA PRO A 264 4.15 7.02 31.39
C PRO A 264 3.16 6.10 32.10
N SER A 265 3.68 5.12 32.87
CA SER A 265 2.86 4.05 33.49
C SER A 265 1.93 4.55 34.60
N ASN A 266 2.38 5.48 35.44
CA ASN A 266 1.70 5.86 36.71
C ASN A 266 1.15 7.30 36.69
N LYS A 267 0.74 7.80 35.50
CA LYS A 267 0.21 9.17 35.37
C LYS A 267 -1.19 9.15 34.79
N THR A 268 -1.96 10.15 35.18
CA THR A 268 -3.29 10.48 34.63
C THR A 268 -3.32 11.95 34.21
N GLY A 269 -4.41 12.39 33.58
CA GLY A 269 -4.50 13.72 33.02
C GLY A 269 -3.71 13.83 31.71
N LYS A 270 -3.10 14.99 31.47
CA LYS A 270 -2.23 15.20 30.32
C LYS A 270 -0.88 14.49 30.55
N VAL A 271 -0.60 13.49 29.72
CA VAL A 271 0.57 12.61 29.89
C VAL A 271 1.62 12.76 28.83
N LEU A 272 1.27 13.32 27.66
CA LEU A 272 2.20 13.56 26.55
C LEU A 272 1.77 14.80 25.77
N THR A 273 2.77 15.57 25.31
CA THR A 273 2.57 16.71 24.40
C THR A 273 3.57 16.61 23.26
N TRP A 274 3.07 16.61 22.03
CA TRP A 274 3.84 16.81 20.81
C TRP A 274 3.44 18.11 20.15
N PHE A 275 4.41 18.83 19.62
CA PHE A 275 4.19 19.93 18.68
C PHE A 275 4.70 19.50 17.31
N ILE A 276 3.84 19.59 16.28
CA ILE A 276 4.16 19.21 14.91
C ILE A 276 4.01 20.43 14.01
N GLU A 277 5.07 20.76 13.32
CA GLU A 277 5.14 21.81 12.33
C GLU A 277 5.45 21.22 10.97
N ALA A 278 4.44 21.22 10.08
CA ALA A 278 4.61 20.89 8.67
C ALA A 278 4.88 22.20 7.92
N ASN A 279 6.03 22.26 7.23
CA ASN A 279 6.42 23.45 6.49
C ASN A 279 5.39 23.76 5.40
N ALA A 280 4.98 25.00 5.28
CA ALA A 280 4.07 25.46 4.24
C ALA A 280 4.78 26.49 3.36
N ILE A 281 4.91 26.18 2.09
CA ILE A 281 5.48 27.10 1.11
C ILE A 281 4.50 28.24 0.87
N PRO A 282 4.90 29.52 1.07
CA PRO A 282 4.01 30.65 0.88
C PRO A 282 3.41 30.68 -0.54
N GLY A 283 2.08 30.78 -0.60
CA GLY A 283 1.37 30.83 -1.89
C GLY A 283 1.37 29.53 -2.66
N TRP A 284 1.75 28.41 -2.04
CA TRP A 284 1.73 27.11 -2.69
C TRP A 284 0.33 26.77 -3.25
N LYS A 285 0.33 26.29 -4.46
CA LYS A 285 -0.82 25.71 -5.12
C LYS A 285 -0.39 24.41 -5.77
N ARG A 286 -1.27 23.41 -5.71
CA ARG A 286 -1.04 22.17 -6.43
C ARG A 286 -0.93 22.42 -7.91
N LYS A 287 0.12 21.92 -8.55
CA LYS A 287 0.27 22.01 -10.00
C LYS A 287 -0.87 21.28 -10.69
N PRO A 288 -1.36 21.78 -11.81
CA PRO A 288 -2.36 21.07 -12.61
C PRO A 288 -1.90 19.66 -12.97
N VAL A 289 -2.80 18.69 -12.85
CA VAL A 289 -2.59 17.33 -13.34
C VAL A 289 -3.47 17.11 -14.55
N ILE A 290 -2.90 16.56 -15.62
CA ILE A 290 -3.62 16.28 -16.86
C ILE A 290 -3.86 14.78 -16.93
N GLU A 291 -5.09 14.38 -16.73
CA GLU A 291 -5.54 12.98 -16.81
C GLU A 291 -5.89 12.65 -18.26
N PHE A 292 -5.30 11.60 -18.80
CA PHE A 292 -5.46 11.15 -20.18
C PHE A 292 -5.26 9.63 -20.28
N SER A 293 -5.62 9.04 -21.41
CA SER A 293 -5.35 7.63 -21.67
C SER A 293 -3.88 7.41 -22.01
N GLN A 294 -3.13 6.76 -21.12
CA GLN A 294 -1.74 6.38 -21.37
C GLN A 294 -1.62 5.32 -22.47
N ALA A 295 -2.63 4.47 -22.64
CA ALA A 295 -2.72 3.53 -23.75
C ALA A 295 -2.89 4.24 -25.10
N GLY A 296 -3.37 5.48 -25.09
CA GLY A 296 -3.66 6.26 -26.29
C GLY A 296 -5.12 6.23 -26.70
N TYR A 297 -5.37 6.56 -27.97
CA TYR A 297 -6.72 6.76 -28.50
C TYR A 297 -6.87 6.23 -29.92
N ASN A 298 -8.02 5.63 -30.23
CA ASN A 298 -8.39 5.36 -31.60
C ASN A 298 -8.72 6.68 -32.33
N PRO A 299 -8.32 6.86 -33.60
CA PRO A 299 -8.62 8.08 -34.35
C PRO A 299 -10.11 8.48 -34.39
N SER A 300 -11.01 7.50 -34.38
CA SER A 300 -12.46 7.72 -34.52
C SER A 300 -13.18 7.98 -33.18
N GLN A 301 -12.56 7.68 -32.03
CA GLN A 301 -13.21 7.87 -30.74
C GLN A 301 -13.19 9.32 -30.27
N GLU A 302 -14.07 9.65 -29.32
CA GLU A 302 -13.99 10.89 -28.56
C GLU A 302 -12.73 10.89 -27.67
N LYS A 303 -12.02 12.03 -27.65
CA LYS A 303 -10.77 12.20 -26.93
C LYS A 303 -10.88 13.40 -26.01
N THR A 304 -11.06 13.12 -24.73
CA THR A 304 -11.15 14.14 -23.69
C THR A 304 -10.08 13.91 -22.63
N ALA A 305 -9.31 14.94 -22.32
CA ALA A 305 -8.48 14.98 -21.13
C ALA A 305 -9.22 15.72 -20.01
N VAL A 306 -9.01 15.27 -18.76
CA VAL A 306 -9.49 15.95 -17.58
C VAL A 306 -8.31 16.68 -16.93
N ILE A 307 -8.50 17.93 -16.58
CA ILE A 307 -7.49 18.75 -15.92
C ILE A 307 -7.94 18.96 -14.48
N GLU A 308 -7.17 18.40 -13.55
CA GLU A 308 -7.38 18.57 -12.12
C GLU A 308 -6.54 19.75 -11.62
N LEU A 309 -7.18 20.68 -10.92
CA LEU A 309 -6.61 21.95 -10.48
C LEU A 309 -6.72 22.10 -8.97
N ASP A 310 -5.81 22.86 -8.39
CA ASP A 310 -5.98 23.34 -7.02
C ASP A 310 -7.35 24.02 -6.84
N LYS A 311 -7.95 23.88 -5.68
CA LYS A 311 -9.26 24.51 -5.38
C LYS A 311 -9.27 26.04 -5.50
N ASN A 312 -8.10 26.67 -5.39
CA ASN A 312 -7.91 28.10 -5.49
C ASN A 312 -7.46 28.55 -6.90
N ASP A 313 -7.40 27.61 -7.87
CA ASP A 313 -7.07 27.91 -9.25
C ASP A 313 -8.30 27.91 -10.16
N ALA A 314 -8.28 28.84 -11.10
CA ALA A 314 -9.23 28.87 -12.19
C ALA A 314 -8.61 28.22 -13.44
N PRO A 315 -9.40 27.53 -14.27
CA PRO A 315 -8.89 26.93 -15.49
C PRO A 315 -8.29 27.98 -16.44
N LEU A 316 -7.16 27.65 -17.08
CA LEU A 316 -6.69 28.38 -18.25
C LEU A 316 -7.68 28.19 -19.40
N LYS A 317 -7.77 29.16 -20.26
CA LYS A 317 -8.76 29.16 -21.35
C LYS A 317 -8.51 28.11 -22.42
N SER A 318 -7.26 27.64 -22.57
CA SER A 318 -6.90 26.72 -23.65
C SER A 318 -5.79 25.75 -23.23
N ALA A 319 -5.77 24.61 -23.91
CA ALA A 319 -4.67 23.64 -23.93
C ALA A 319 -4.28 23.35 -25.38
N SER A 320 -3.09 22.80 -25.56
CA SER A 320 -2.58 22.45 -26.89
C SER A 320 -2.17 20.98 -26.96
N VAL A 321 -2.33 20.37 -28.14
CA VAL A 321 -1.84 19.01 -28.43
C VAL A 321 -0.72 19.11 -29.44
N PHE A 322 0.41 18.52 -29.13
CA PHE A 322 1.60 18.49 -29.96
C PHE A 322 1.84 17.08 -30.48
N ARG A 323 2.21 16.99 -31.76
CA ARG A 323 2.71 15.77 -32.38
C ARG A 323 4.23 15.73 -32.26
N VAL A 324 4.76 14.57 -31.86
CA VAL A 324 6.19 14.30 -31.86
C VAL A 324 6.57 13.70 -33.19
N MET A 325 7.57 14.29 -33.87
CA MET A 325 8.07 13.86 -35.17
C MET A 325 9.27 12.92 -34.99
N ALA A 326 9.60 12.15 -36.03
CA ALA A 326 10.71 11.19 -36.00
C ALA A 326 12.10 11.82 -35.74
N ASP A 327 12.26 13.12 -36.07
CA ASP A 327 13.49 13.88 -35.76
C ASP A 327 13.52 14.48 -34.36
N GLY A 328 12.55 14.10 -33.51
CA GLY A 328 12.40 14.60 -32.14
C GLY A 328 11.76 15.97 -31.99
N LYS A 329 11.48 16.67 -33.13
CA LYS A 329 10.77 17.93 -33.07
C LYS A 329 9.31 17.74 -32.74
N THR A 330 8.70 18.76 -32.19
CA THR A 330 7.27 18.78 -31.87
C THR A 330 6.54 19.84 -32.66
N VAL A 331 5.33 19.53 -33.12
CA VAL A 331 4.48 20.44 -33.91
C VAL A 331 3.12 20.51 -33.24
N GLU A 332 2.67 21.72 -32.91
CA GLU A 332 1.29 21.94 -32.46
C GLU A 332 0.31 21.50 -33.54
N ARG A 333 -0.60 20.60 -33.21
CA ARG A 333 -1.64 20.11 -34.14
C ARG A 333 -3.03 20.59 -33.78
N TRP A 334 -3.22 20.93 -32.54
CA TRP A 334 -4.51 21.41 -32.05
C TRP A 334 -4.31 22.36 -30.88
N LYS A 335 -5.07 23.42 -30.85
CA LYS A 335 -5.25 24.27 -29.67
C LYS A 335 -6.75 24.48 -29.50
N GLY A 336 -7.27 24.10 -28.37
CA GLY A 336 -8.69 24.11 -28.08
C GLY A 336 -9.04 24.77 -26.74
N GLU A 337 -10.32 25.05 -26.62
CA GLU A 337 -10.88 25.60 -25.39
C GLU A 337 -10.82 24.57 -24.27
N VAL A 338 -10.48 25.01 -23.05
CA VAL A 338 -10.64 24.25 -21.80
C VAL A 338 -11.92 24.71 -21.14
N LYS A 339 -12.84 23.77 -20.95
CA LYS A 339 -14.16 24.02 -20.36
C LYS A 339 -14.13 23.70 -18.88
N ASP A 340 -14.49 24.68 -18.05
CA ASP A 340 -14.69 24.46 -16.63
C ASP A 340 -15.80 23.40 -16.42
N TRP A 341 -15.50 22.38 -15.59
CA TRP A 341 -16.47 21.35 -15.18
C TRP A 341 -16.98 21.62 -13.77
N GLY A 342 -16.21 22.36 -12.98
CA GLY A 342 -16.57 22.74 -11.61
C GLY A 342 -15.79 21.97 -10.55
N ARG A 343 -16.20 22.17 -9.31
CA ARG A 343 -15.53 21.61 -8.14
C ARG A 343 -16.15 20.27 -7.72
N TRP A 344 -15.25 19.31 -7.43
CA TRP A 344 -15.62 18.07 -6.75
C TRP A 344 -14.64 17.79 -5.61
N LEU A 345 -15.18 17.60 -4.41
CA LEU A 345 -14.39 17.41 -3.18
C LEU A 345 -13.32 18.51 -2.99
N ARG A 346 -12.05 18.17 -3.14
CA ARG A 346 -10.91 19.04 -2.84
C ARG A 346 -10.37 19.81 -4.03
N TYR A 347 -10.76 19.44 -5.27
CA TYR A 347 -10.16 19.98 -6.49
C TYR A 347 -11.19 20.63 -7.42
N ASN A 348 -10.73 21.54 -8.26
CA ASN A 348 -11.47 22.00 -9.40
C ASN A 348 -11.09 21.16 -10.62
N TYR A 349 -12.04 20.93 -11.51
CA TYR A 349 -11.86 20.12 -12.71
C TYR A 349 -12.26 20.89 -13.95
N ALA A 350 -11.53 20.65 -15.03
CA ALA A 350 -11.86 21.15 -16.34
C ALA A 350 -11.68 20.05 -17.39
N LYS A 351 -12.35 20.20 -18.54
CA LYS A 351 -12.29 19.26 -19.66
C LYS A 351 -11.66 19.89 -20.87
N PHE A 352 -10.83 19.13 -21.54
CA PHE A 352 -10.19 19.52 -22.78
C PHE A 352 -10.49 18.47 -23.86
N ASP A 353 -11.29 18.84 -24.87
CA ASP A 353 -11.66 18.00 -25.99
C ASP A 353 -10.68 18.22 -27.15
N PHE A 354 -10.07 17.12 -27.61
CA PHE A 354 -9.19 17.09 -28.77
C PHE A 354 -9.59 16.01 -29.79
N SER A 355 -10.88 15.65 -29.81
CA SER A 355 -11.45 14.64 -30.70
C SER A 355 -11.26 14.94 -32.19
N SER A 356 -10.98 16.20 -32.56
CA SER A 356 -10.68 16.62 -33.92
C SER A 356 -9.38 16.03 -34.47
N ILE A 357 -8.44 15.61 -33.61
CA ILE A 357 -7.21 14.95 -34.03
C ILE A 357 -7.50 13.50 -34.41
N LYS A 358 -7.41 13.19 -35.71
CA LYS A 358 -7.65 11.86 -36.27
C LYS A 358 -6.41 11.25 -36.92
N GLU A 359 -5.37 12.05 -37.14
CA GLU A 359 -4.15 11.60 -37.78
C GLU A 359 -3.37 10.66 -36.82
N PRO A 360 -3.00 9.43 -37.25
CA PRO A 360 -2.15 8.56 -36.47
C PRO A 360 -0.79 9.18 -36.15
N GLY A 361 -0.27 8.95 -34.94
CA GLY A 361 1.01 9.49 -34.51
C GLY A 361 1.20 9.47 -33.02
N LEU A 362 2.33 10.02 -32.56
CA LEU A 362 2.69 10.15 -31.16
C LEU A 362 2.42 11.59 -30.72
N TYR A 363 1.71 11.76 -29.62
CA TYR A 363 1.23 13.05 -29.15
C TYR A 363 1.46 13.27 -27.66
N TYR A 364 1.45 14.52 -27.22
CA TYR A 364 1.30 14.92 -25.81
C TYR A 364 0.40 16.15 -25.71
N ILE A 365 -0.19 16.35 -24.54
CA ILE A 365 -1.01 17.52 -24.20
C ILE A 365 -0.16 18.48 -23.37
N GLN A 366 -0.27 19.78 -23.66
CA GLN A 366 0.32 20.84 -22.86
C GLN A 366 -0.77 21.77 -22.33
N TYR A 367 -0.74 22.03 -21.03
CA TYR A 367 -1.62 22.95 -20.34
C TYR A 367 -0.78 23.86 -19.42
N GLY A 368 -0.63 25.12 -19.80
CA GLY A 368 0.30 26.03 -19.13
C GLY A 368 1.75 25.51 -19.25
N ASP A 369 2.40 25.34 -18.12
CA ASP A 369 3.74 24.77 -17.98
C ASP A 369 3.76 23.24 -17.80
N GLN A 370 2.58 22.63 -17.63
CA GLN A 370 2.46 21.17 -17.49
C GLN A 370 2.29 20.50 -18.84
N LYS A 371 2.90 19.34 -19.00
CA LYS A 371 2.70 18.47 -20.15
C LYS A 371 2.59 17.01 -19.75
N THR A 372 1.82 16.25 -20.51
CA THR A 372 1.68 14.80 -20.31
C THR A 372 2.91 14.04 -20.80
N ASN A 373 3.00 12.77 -20.40
CA ASN A 373 3.76 11.82 -21.19
C ASN A 373 3.17 11.71 -22.60
N THR A 374 3.94 11.16 -23.53
CA THR A 374 3.47 10.90 -24.88
C THR A 374 2.51 9.72 -24.91
N PHE A 375 1.53 9.80 -25.82
CA PHE A 375 0.57 8.73 -26.08
C PHE A 375 0.33 8.56 -27.59
N PRO A 376 0.02 7.36 -28.07
CA PRO A 376 -0.31 7.14 -29.47
C PRO A 376 -1.76 7.52 -29.79
N ILE A 377 -1.97 8.00 -31.03
CA ILE A 377 -3.28 7.93 -31.69
C ILE A 377 -3.10 6.97 -32.85
N ASP A 378 -3.77 5.82 -32.79
CA ASP A 378 -3.65 4.76 -33.79
C ASP A 378 -4.90 3.90 -33.86
N THR A 379 -5.18 3.31 -35.02
CA THR A 379 -6.31 2.39 -35.20
C THR A 379 -6.16 1.09 -34.45
N ALA A 380 -4.92 0.65 -34.21
CA ALA A 380 -4.57 -0.57 -33.51
C ALA A 380 -4.18 -0.31 -32.03
N VAL A 381 -4.45 0.88 -31.49
CA VAL A 381 -3.98 1.32 -30.16
C VAL A 381 -4.36 0.38 -29.00
N TYR A 382 -5.41 -0.39 -29.16
CA TYR A 382 -5.88 -1.34 -28.13
C TYR A 382 -5.55 -2.80 -28.42
N SER A 383 -4.80 -3.09 -29.52
CA SER A 383 -4.51 -4.47 -29.92
C SER A 383 -3.68 -5.24 -28.90
N ASP A 384 -2.76 -4.54 -28.24
CA ASP A 384 -1.69 -5.18 -27.42
C ASP A 384 -1.75 -4.81 -25.92
N ILE A 385 -2.55 -3.82 -25.53
CA ILE A 385 -2.55 -3.31 -24.14
C ILE A 385 -3.00 -4.35 -23.11
N TRP A 386 -3.68 -5.40 -23.55
CA TRP A 386 -4.14 -6.51 -22.72
C TRP A 386 -3.11 -7.64 -22.61
N HIS A 387 -2.07 -7.66 -23.46
CA HIS A 387 -1.05 -8.72 -23.46
C HIS A 387 -0.45 -8.99 -22.09
N PRO A 388 -0.02 -7.99 -21.29
CA PRO A 388 0.55 -8.26 -19.97
C PRO A 388 -0.38 -9.03 -19.02
N THR A 389 -1.69 -8.90 -19.18
CA THR A 389 -2.66 -9.66 -18.37
C THR A 389 -2.56 -11.16 -18.66
N LEU A 390 -2.46 -11.54 -19.93
CA LEU A 390 -2.38 -12.93 -20.33
C LEU A 390 -0.96 -13.49 -20.27
N ASP A 391 0.04 -12.68 -20.66
CA ASP A 391 1.45 -13.12 -20.78
C ASP A 391 2.17 -13.22 -19.42
N VAL A 392 1.76 -12.41 -18.44
CA VAL A 392 2.47 -12.30 -17.14
C VAL A 392 1.53 -12.53 -15.96
N TRP A 393 0.42 -11.77 -15.85
CA TRP A 393 -0.44 -11.81 -14.67
C TRP A 393 -1.03 -13.19 -14.39
N PHE A 394 -1.65 -13.82 -15.36
CA PHE A 394 -2.22 -15.15 -15.19
C PHE A 394 -1.16 -16.22 -14.90
N PRO A 395 -0.06 -16.31 -15.67
CA PRO A 395 1.01 -17.27 -15.36
C PRO A 395 1.58 -17.11 -13.94
N VAL A 396 1.85 -15.87 -13.50
CA VAL A 396 2.42 -15.58 -12.17
C VAL A 396 1.43 -15.94 -11.04
N GLN A 397 0.12 -16.02 -11.33
CA GLN A 397 -0.89 -16.43 -10.33
C GLN A 397 -1.16 -17.94 -10.35
N MET A 398 -0.53 -18.73 -11.23
CA MET A 398 -0.78 -20.17 -11.32
C MET A 398 -0.32 -20.90 -10.07
N ASP A 399 -1.28 -21.38 -9.28
CA ASP A 399 -1.03 -22.15 -8.07
C ASP A 399 -0.57 -23.57 -8.41
N HIS A 400 0.15 -24.23 -7.51
CA HIS A 400 0.71 -25.59 -7.65
C HIS A 400 1.73 -25.77 -8.80
N MET A 401 2.23 -24.67 -9.37
CA MET A 401 3.19 -24.65 -10.46
C MET A 401 4.44 -23.84 -10.07
N GLU A 402 5.61 -24.24 -10.54
CA GLU A 402 6.79 -23.39 -10.55
C GLU A 402 6.71 -22.48 -11.77
N VAL A 403 6.85 -21.16 -11.56
CA VAL A 403 6.74 -20.16 -12.63
C VAL A 403 8.05 -19.44 -12.83
N ASN A 404 8.63 -19.59 -14.02
CA ASN A 404 9.89 -18.98 -14.42
C ASN A 404 9.70 -17.97 -15.56
N GLU A 405 10.66 -17.07 -15.70
CA GLU A 405 10.78 -16.15 -16.83
C GLU A 405 12.27 -15.90 -17.12
N ALA A 406 12.77 -16.40 -18.23
CA ALA A 406 14.16 -16.21 -18.68
C ALA A 406 15.19 -16.51 -17.57
N TYR A 407 15.63 -15.49 -16.84
CA TYR A 407 16.66 -15.58 -15.80
C TYR A 407 16.13 -15.42 -14.37
N ARG A 408 14.82 -15.41 -14.19
CA ARG A 408 14.19 -15.26 -12.86
C ARG A 408 13.21 -16.39 -12.59
N VAL A 409 13.03 -16.67 -11.31
CA VAL A 409 11.90 -17.46 -10.78
C VAL A 409 10.91 -16.47 -10.18
N TRP A 410 9.65 -16.54 -10.59
CA TRP A 410 8.58 -15.77 -9.94
C TRP A 410 8.19 -16.41 -8.61
N HIS A 411 7.97 -17.71 -8.61
CA HIS A 411 7.78 -18.53 -7.41
C HIS A 411 8.02 -20.02 -7.71
N GLY A 412 8.34 -20.78 -6.68
CA GLY A 412 8.37 -22.25 -6.74
C GLY A 412 6.96 -22.84 -6.83
N ALA A 413 6.87 -24.16 -6.88
CA ALA A 413 5.60 -24.87 -6.83
C ALA A 413 5.12 -25.00 -5.38
N PRO A 414 4.13 -24.21 -4.91
CA PRO A 414 3.66 -24.23 -3.54
C PRO A 414 2.49 -25.19 -3.36
N PHE A 415 2.17 -25.46 -2.09
CA PHE A 415 0.93 -26.13 -1.65
C PHE A 415 0.66 -27.50 -2.31
N LEU A 416 1.73 -28.27 -2.54
CA LEU A 416 1.61 -29.64 -3.07
C LEU A 416 1.03 -30.62 -2.04
N ASP A 417 0.83 -30.16 -0.83
CA ASP A 417 0.19 -30.82 0.30
C ASP A 417 -1.32 -30.52 0.45
N ASP A 418 -1.88 -29.68 -0.42
CA ASP A 418 -3.30 -29.30 -0.40
C ASP A 418 -4.27 -30.47 -0.42
N ALA A 419 -5.32 -30.39 0.37
CA ALA A 419 -5.63 -29.49 1.46
C ALA A 419 -6.19 -30.30 2.64
N LEU A 420 -6.18 -29.71 3.84
CA LEU A 420 -6.89 -30.29 4.97
C LEU A 420 -8.35 -29.82 5.00
N GLN A 421 -9.25 -30.72 5.48
CA GLN A 421 -10.63 -30.33 5.78
C GLN A 421 -10.65 -29.28 6.89
N ALA A 422 -11.17 -28.08 6.64
CA ALA A 422 -11.32 -27.05 7.67
C ALA A 422 -12.12 -27.58 8.88
N PRO A 423 -11.72 -27.26 10.11
CA PRO A 423 -12.40 -27.74 11.32
C PRO A 423 -13.84 -27.22 11.42
N VAL A 424 -14.75 -28.06 11.93
CA VAL A 424 -16.12 -27.64 12.21
C VAL A 424 -16.14 -26.50 13.24
N ASN A 425 -17.09 -25.58 13.12
CA ASN A 425 -17.27 -24.39 13.96
C ASN A 425 -16.02 -23.46 14.00
N SER A 426 -15.13 -23.58 13.02
CA SER A 426 -14.01 -22.65 12.88
C SER A 426 -14.44 -21.36 12.19
N VAL A 427 -13.79 -20.26 12.58
CA VAL A 427 -13.89 -18.96 11.92
C VAL A 427 -12.48 -18.50 11.59
N HIS A 428 -12.23 -18.28 10.32
CA HIS A 428 -10.97 -17.75 9.82
C HIS A 428 -10.97 -16.22 9.89
N PHE A 429 -9.82 -15.62 10.05
CA PHE A 429 -9.69 -14.15 10.15
C PHE A 429 -10.11 -13.43 8.84
N ASP A 430 -9.99 -14.08 7.68
CA ASP A 430 -10.49 -13.58 6.38
C ASP A 430 -12.00 -13.79 6.15
N GLY A 431 -12.73 -14.20 7.17
CA GLY A 431 -14.17 -14.36 7.11
C GLY A 431 -14.65 -15.71 6.56
N TYR A 432 -13.76 -16.64 6.21
CA TYR A 432 -14.15 -18.03 5.94
C TYR A 432 -14.63 -18.70 7.24
N SER A 433 -15.66 -19.52 7.15
CA SER A 433 -16.21 -20.20 8.32
C SER A 433 -16.77 -21.55 7.99
N MET A 434 -16.65 -22.48 8.96
CA MET A 434 -17.31 -23.78 8.92
C MET A 434 -18.46 -23.81 9.93
N GLY A 435 -19.56 -24.43 9.52
CA GLY A 435 -20.66 -24.76 10.41
C GLY A 435 -20.39 -26.00 11.26
N PRO A 436 -21.42 -26.58 11.91
CA PRO A 436 -21.29 -27.73 12.80
C PRO A 436 -20.99 -29.06 12.07
N SER A 437 -20.96 -29.05 10.74
CA SER A 437 -20.66 -30.23 9.89
C SER A 437 -19.69 -29.83 8.79
N THR A 438 -18.78 -30.75 8.43
CA THR A 438 -17.89 -30.57 7.28
C THR A 438 -18.63 -30.64 5.94
N GLN A 439 -19.84 -31.23 5.91
CA GLN A 439 -20.62 -31.49 4.71
C GLN A 439 -19.88 -32.33 3.65
N THR A 440 -18.89 -33.09 4.09
CA THR A 440 -18.09 -34.02 3.30
C THR A 440 -17.94 -35.36 4.02
N LYS A 441 -17.25 -36.31 3.39
CA LYS A 441 -16.86 -37.57 4.02
C LYS A 441 -15.62 -37.43 4.93
N TYR A 442 -14.89 -36.30 4.82
CA TYR A 442 -13.67 -36.08 5.56
C TYR A 442 -13.95 -35.44 6.93
N LYS A 443 -13.17 -35.84 7.91
CA LYS A 443 -13.21 -35.26 9.26
C LYS A 443 -12.39 -33.97 9.30
N SER A 444 -12.62 -33.16 10.35
CA SER A 444 -11.79 -31.98 10.63
C SER A 444 -10.30 -32.34 10.63
N LEU A 445 -9.49 -31.58 9.90
CA LEU A 445 -8.04 -31.76 9.70
C LEU A 445 -7.65 -33.08 8.99
N GLU A 446 -8.61 -33.81 8.42
CA GLU A 446 -8.30 -34.93 7.55
C GLU A 446 -7.93 -34.41 6.15
N ARG A 447 -6.88 -34.98 5.54
CA ARG A 447 -6.45 -34.62 4.20
C ARG A 447 -7.49 -34.97 3.15
N ILE A 448 -7.83 -34.01 2.30
CA ILE A 448 -8.62 -34.18 1.09
C ILE A 448 -7.63 -34.33 -0.07
N PRO A 449 -7.44 -35.50 -0.66
CA PRO A 449 -6.46 -35.71 -1.71
C PRO A 449 -6.86 -35.05 -3.03
N GLY A 450 -5.88 -34.68 -3.85
CA GLY A 450 -6.05 -34.25 -5.24
C GLY A 450 -6.59 -32.83 -5.40
N LEU A 451 -6.48 -31.99 -4.38
CA LEU A 451 -6.75 -30.56 -4.46
C LEU A 451 -5.51 -29.76 -4.88
N ASP A 452 -4.36 -30.39 -4.89
CA ASP A 452 -3.04 -29.85 -5.25
C ASP A 452 -2.88 -29.69 -6.78
N VAL A 453 -3.88 -29.13 -7.45
CA VAL A 453 -3.89 -29.01 -8.93
C VAL A 453 -4.68 -27.79 -9.40
N GLY A 454 -4.08 -27.04 -10.32
CA GLY A 454 -4.73 -25.89 -10.96
C GLY A 454 -5.10 -24.78 -9.97
N GLY A 455 -5.83 -23.79 -10.46
CA GLY A 455 -6.22 -22.63 -9.65
C GLY A 455 -5.23 -21.48 -9.70
N TRP A 456 -5.68 -20.34 -9.24
CA TRP A 456 -4.86 -19.12 -9.15
C TRP A 456 -4.92 -18.56 -7.75
N PHE A 457 -3.87 -17.91 -7.33
CA PHE A 457 -3.92 -17.09 -6.12
C PHE A 457 -4.93 -15.95 -6.30
N ASP A 458 -5.78 -15.74 -5.31
CA ASP A 458 -6.78 -14.65 -5.35
C ASP A 458 -6.10 -13.29 -5.24
N ALA A 459 -5.15 -13.18 -4.31
CA ALA A 459 -4.38 -11.98 -4.06
C ALA A 459 -2.95 -12.33 -3.58
N GLY A 460 -2.30 -11.42 -2.86
CA GLY A 460 -0.97 -11.63 -2.28
C GLY A 460 -0.96 -12.52 -1.02
N ASP A 461 -2.09 -13.02 -0.58
CA ASP A 461 -2.29 -13.92 0.55
C ASP A 461 -2.40 -15.39 0.15
N PHE A 462 -2.20 -15.68 -1.14
CA PHE A 462 -2.08 -17.02 -1.70
C PHE A 462 -3.27 -17.96 -1.44
N ASP A 463 -4.47 -17.43 -1.27
CA ASP A 463 -5.67 -18.27 -1.14
C ASP A 463 -6.31 -18.62 -2.48
N ILE A 464 -7.06 -19.72 -2.51
CA ILE A 464 -7.94 -20.08 -3.61
C ILE A 464 -9.36 -19.68 -3.24
N GLN A 465 -9.93 -18.71 -3.93
CA GLN A 465 -11.33 -18.32 -3.77
C GLN A 465 -12.16 -18.80 -4.96
N THR A 466 -13.01 -19.80 -4.76
CA THR A 466 -13.74 -20.46 -5.86
C THR A 466 -14.67 -19.53 -6.64
N ALA A 467 -15.27 -18.54 -5.99
CA ALA A 467 -16.13 -17.57 -6.68
C ALA A 467 -15.31 -16.68 -7.64
N SER A 468 -14.12 -16.22 -7.23
CA SER A 468 -13.19 -15.47 -8.08
C SER A 468 -12.73 -16.30 -9.27
N HIS A 469 -12.40 -17.59 -9.06
CA HIS A 469 -12.04 -18.52 -10.13
C HIS A 469 -13.17 -18.69 -11.16
N CYS A 470 -14.41 -18.84 -10.72
CA CYS A 470 -15.56 -18.94 -11.63
C CYS A 470 -15.73 -17.65 -12.46
N THR A 471 -15.50 -16.48 -11.85
CA THR A 471 -15.55 -15.20 -12.55
C THR A 471 -14.44 -15.10 -13.60
N ALA A 472 -13.21 -15.49 -13.25
CA ALA A 472 -12.08 -15.50 -14.17
C ALA A 472 -12.33 -16.46 -15.34
N LEU A 473 -12.78 -17.70 -15.08
CA LEU A 473 -13.11 -18.67 -16.12
C LEU A 473 -14.15 -18.15 -17.10
N LEU A 474 -15.26 -17.60 -16.62
CA LEU A 474 -16.30 -17.02 -17.47
C LEU A 474 -15.76 -15.86 -18.31
N SER A 475 -14.93 -15.02 -17.74
CA SER A 475 -14.32 -13.87 -18.44
C SER A 475 -13.33 -14.31 -19.50
N LEU A 476 -12.47 -15.31 -19.20
CA LEU A 476 -11.51 -15.86 -20.16
C LEU A 476 -12.21 -16.57 -21.34
N VAL A 477 -13.25 -17.38 -21.05
CA VAL A 477 -14.03 -18.02 -22.10
C VAL A 477 -14.71 -16.97 -23.00
N ASP A 478 -15.36 -15.99 -22.40
CA ASP A 478 -16.04 -14.91 -23.13
C ASP A 478 -15.06 -14.11 -24.01
N ALA A 479 -13.86 -13.79 -23.49
CA ALA A 479 -12.80 -13.15 -24.23
C ALA A 479 -12.27 -14.03 -25.38
N SER A 480 -12.00 -15.31 -25.12
CA SER A 480 -11.56 -16.27 -26.13
C SER A 480 -12.56 -16.39 -27.27
N GLU A 481 -13.85 -16.55 -26.97
CA GLU A 481 -14.91 -16.71 -27.95
C GLU A 481 -15.14 -15.44 -28.79
N LYS A 482 -15.17 -14.28 -28.15
CA LYS A 482 -15.47 -13.01 -28.81
C LYS A 482 -14.31 -12.44 -29.63
N PHE A 483 -13.10 -12.54 -29.11
CA PHE A 483 -11.92 -11.91 -29.72
C PHE A 483 -11.04 -12.92 -30.46
N LYS A 484 -11.32 -14.22 -30.39
CA LYS A 484 -10.57 -15.28 -31.07
C LYS A 484 -9.08 -15.23 -30.73
N ILE A 485 -8.76 -15.06 -29.46
CA ILE A 485 -7.40 -14.93 -28.96
C ILE A 485 -6.65 -16.26 -29.20
N SER A 486 -5.52 -16.14 -29.91
CA SER A 486 -4.65 -17.27 -30.25
C SER A 486 -3.20 -17.03 -29.82
N ARG A 487 -2.99 -16.09 -28.88
CA ARG A 487 -1.65 -15.74 -28.39
C ARG A 487 -1.01 -16.93 -27.70
N ASP A 488 0.28 -17.14 -27.99
CA ASP A 488 1.10 -18.27 -27.51
C ASP A 488 2.46 -17.71 -27.11
N GLU A 489 2.63 -17.44 -25.83
CA GLU A 489 3.83 -16.84 -25.21
C GLU A 489 4.24 -17.57 -23.93
N THR A 490 3.50 -18.63 -23.54
CA THR A 490 3.69 -19.29 -22.26
C THR A 490 3.77 -20.81 -22.46
N PHE A 491 4.87 -21.41 -21.98
CA PHE A 491 5.00 -22.86 -21.91
C PHE A 491 4.41 -23.38 -20.61
N VAL A 492 3.53 -24.39 -20.66
CA VAL A 492 2.94 -25.03 -19.49
C VAL A 492 3.09 -26.53 -19.55
N ASP A 493 3.80 -27.11 -18.57
CA ASP A 493 3.96 -28.56 -18.41
C ASP A 493 3.42 -29.04 -17.06
N TYR A 494 2.19 -29.55 -17.07
CA TYR A 494 1.53 -30.07 -15.85
C TYR A 494 2.24 -31.28 -15.21
N PRO A 495 2.79 -32.25 -15.97
CA PRO A 495 3.53 -33.39 -15.38
C PRO A 495 4.71 -32.97 -14.51
N THR A 496 5.45 -31.94 -14.90
CA THR A 496 6.60 -31.42 -14.14
C THR A 496 6.24 -30.22 -13.28
N ARG A 497 5.00 -29.74 -13.34
CA ARG A 497 4.50 -28.55 -12.61
C ARG A 497 5.33 -27.30 -12.94
N TYR A 498 5.63 -27.10 -14.22
CA TYR A 498 6.54 -26.05 -14.68
C TYR A 498 5.86 -25.12 -15.68
N VAL A 499 6.09 -23.83 -15.51
CA VAL A 499 5.66 -22.75 -16.40
C VAL A 499 6.85 -21.87 -16.75
N ASP A 500 6.96 -21.51 -18.03
CA ASP A 500 8.01 -20.62 -18.51
C ASP A 500 7.39 -19.49 -19.36
N ILE A 501 7.45 -18.28 -18.84
CA ILE A 501 6.90 -17.08 -19.48
C ILE A 501 7.83 -16.67 -20.63
N HIS A 502 7.28 -16.15 -21.72
CA HIS A 502 7.97 -15.80 -22.98
C HIS A 502 8.57 -16.99 -23.70
N ARG A 503 7.97 -18.17 -23.56
CA ARG A 503 8.34 -19.37 -24.26
C ARG A 503 7.14 -20.02 -24.92
N PRO A 504 6.88 -19.78 -26.24
CA PRO A 504 5.77 -20.41 -26.96
C PRO A 504 5.86 -21.94 -26.96
N ASP A 505 4.70 -22.63 -26.85
CA ASP A 505 4.62 -24.10 -26.87
C ASP A 505 3.67 -24.65 -27.95
N GLY A 506 3.13 -23.80 -28.81
CA GLY A 506 2.20 -24.13 -29.88
C GLY A 506 0.74 -24.20 -29.42
N LYS A 507 0.43 -23.78 -28.20
CA LYS A 507 -0.92 -23.74 -27.66
C LYS A 507 -1.33 -22.31 -27.33
N SER A 508 -2.62 -22.05 -27.38
CA SER A 508 -3.14 -20.73 -26.99
C SER A 508 -3.11 -20.58 -25.46
N ASP A 509 -2.43 -19.52 -24.97
CA ASP A 509 -2.29 -19.23 -23.54
C ASP A 509 -3.64 -19.08 -22.85
N ILE A 510 -4.63 -18.43 -23.49
CA ILE A 510 -5.94 -18.26 -22.87
C ILE A 510 -6.64 -19.60 -22.66
N LEU A 511 -6.44 -20.59 -23.56
CA LEU A 511 -6.98 -21.93 -23.38
C LEU A 511 -6.23 -22.70 -22.28
N GLN A 512 -4.92 -22.51 -22.16
CA GLN A 512 -4.13 -23.08 -21.06
C GLN A 512 -4.58 -22.50 -19.72
N GLN A 513 -4.86 -21.21 -19.63
CA GLN A 513 -5.37 -20.57 -18.42
C GLN A 513 -6.78 -21.05 -18.09
N ILE A 514 -7.68 -21.19 -19.07
CA ILE A 514 -9.01 -21.79 -18.87
C ILE A 514 -8.85 -23.22 -18.34
N GLN A 515 -7.96 -24.03 -18.91
CA GLN A 515 -7.65 -25.37 -18.43
C GLN A 515 -7.18 -25.33 -16.98
N HIS A 516 -6.25 -24.44 -16.64
CA HIS A 516 -5.66 -24.35 -15.30
C HIS A 516 -6.70 -24.06 -14.22
N GLY A 517 -7.52 -23.05 -14.41
CA GLY A 517 -8.61 -22.75 -13.46
C GLY A 517 -9.66 -23.86 -13.39
N THR A 518 -9.97 -24.50 -14.51
CA THR A 518 -10.92 -25.63 -14.57
C THR A 518 -10.45 -26.83 -13.78
N LEU A 519 -9.14 -27.15 -13.80
CA LEU A 519 -8.58 -28.29 -13.07
C LEU A 519 -8.90 -28.26 -11.58
N ASN A 520 -8.71 -27.10 -10.92
CA ASN A 520 -8.99 -26.97 -9.50
C ASN A 520 -10.50 -27.14 -9.18
N VAL A 521 -11.35 -26.47 -9.95
CA VAL A 521 -12.81 -26.55 -9.75
C VAL A 521 -13.33 -27.97 -9.96
N VAL A 522 -12.82 -28.68 -10.97
CA VAL A 522 -13.15 -30.10 -11.23
C VAL A 522 -12.64 -30.99 -10.08
N ALA A 523 -11.43 -30.71 -9.55
CA ALA A 523 -10.88 -31.46 -8.42
C ALA A 523 -11.77 -31.32 -7.18
N GLN A 524 -12.25 -30.12 -6.86
CA GLN A 524 -13.17 -29.90 -5.76
C GLN A 524 -14.43 -30.77 -5.89
N VAL A 525 -15.09 -30.74 -7.05
CA VAL A 525 -16.29 -31.52 -7.28
C VAL A 525 -16.00 -33.04 -7.25
N LYS A 526 -14.86 -33.46 -7.80
CA LYS A 526 -14.47 -34.88 -7.87
C LYS A 526 -14.17 -35.47 -6.48
N PHE A 527 -13.43 -34.77 -5.65
CA PHE A 527 -12.93 -35.31 -4.38
C PHE A 527 -13.83 -34.99 -3.18
N ILE A 528 -14.54 -33.87 -3.22
CA ILE A 528 -15.43 -33.38 -2.16
C ILE A 528 -16.90 -33.68 -2.48
N GLY A 529 -17.29 -33.57 -3.75
CA GLY A 529 -18.67 -33.73 -4.21
C GLY A 529 -19.43 -32.44 -4.50
N HIS A 530 -18.80 -31.30 -4.18
CA HIS A 530 -19.32 -29.97 -4.46
C HIS A 530 -18.16 -28.91 -4.39
N PRO A 531 -18.36 -27.70 -4.93
CA PRO A 531 -17.37 -26.65 -4.81
C PRO A 531 -17.21 -26.17 -3.35
N VAL A 532 -16.01 -25.70 -3.00
CA VAL A 532 -15.69 -25.12 -1.69
C VAL A 532 -15.70 -23.60 -1.75
N ARG A 533 -15.82 -22.92 -0.59
CA ARG A 533 -15.74 -21.47 -0.54
C ARG A 533 -14.34 -20.97 -0.84
N GLY A 534 -13.34 -21.60 -0.25
CA GLY A 534 -11.94 -21.30 -0.43
C GLY A 534 -11.04 -22.38 0.14
N ILE A 535 -9.77 -22.35 -0.28
CA ILE A 535 -8.66 -23.14 0.26
C ILE A 535 -7.63 -22.12 0.70
N VAL A 536 -7.37 -22.01 2.02
CA VAL A 536 -6.65 -20.86 2.59
C VAL A 536 -5.72 -21.32 3.71
N VAL A 537 -4.60 -20.62 3.91
CA VAL A 537 -3.67 -20.88 4.99
C VAL A 537 -4.34 -20.64 6.35
N PRO A 538 -4.25 -21.55 7.32
CA PRO A 538 -5.05 -21.52 8.54
C PRO A 538 -4.64 -20.44 9.56
N ASN A 539 -3.55 -19.74 9.34
CA ASN A 539 -2.97 -18.75 10.26
C ASN A 539 -2.44 -17.51 9.51
N LEU A 540 -1.88 -16.56 10.26
CA LEU A 540 -1.35 -15.31 9.70
C LEU A 540 0.03 -15.45 9.07
N HIS A 541 0.60 -16.63 8.97
CA HIS A 541 1.95 -16.84 8.44
C HIS A 541 2.07 -16.31 7.01
N GLN A 542 1.07 -16.51 6.18
CA GLN A 542 0.99 -16.01 4.81
C GLN A 542 1.21 -14.49 4.66
N TYR A 543 0.94 -13.71 5.71
CA TYR A 543 1.14 -12.27 5.69
C TYR A 543 2.52 -11.83 6.18
N HIS A 544 3.36 -12.75 6.64
CA HIS A 544 4.73 -12.45 7.05
C HIS A 544 5.74 -12.61 5.92
N HIS A 545 5.43 -13.42 4.92
CA HIS A 545 6.31 -13.81 3.83
C HIS A 545 5.68 -13.51 2.46
N LEU A 546 5.30 -12.26 2.24
CA LEU A 546 4.78 -11.82 0.95
C LEU A 546 5.89 -11.91 -0.11
N GLY A 547 5.62 -12.57 -1.22
CA GLY A 547 6.56 -12.72 -2.33
C GLY A 547 6.50 -14.10 -2.96
N ASP A 548 7.38 -15.03 -2.58
CA ASP A 548 7.35 -16.39 -3.10
C ASP A 548 6.41 -17.27 -2.28
N ALA A 549 5.32 -17.72 -2.89
CA ALA A 549 4.32 -18.58 -2.25
C ALA A 549 4.91 -19.91 -1.74
N SER A 550 6.01 -20.39 -2.31
CA SER A 550 6.69 -21.61 -1.85
C SER A 550 7.35 -21.49 -0.48
N ASP A 551 7.52 -20.27 0.05
CA ASP A 551 8.01 -20.06 1.42
C ASP A 551 6.92 -20.30 2.49
N GLU A 552 5.65 -20.30 2.10
CA GLU A 552 4.51 -20.47 3.00
C GLU A 552 4.27 -21.93 3.39
N THR A 553 4.75 -22.88 2.59
CA THR A 553 4.50 -24.31 2.75
C THR A 553 5.81 -25.09 2.71
N ASP A 554 5.83 -26.26 3.36
CA ASP A 554 6.91 -27.22 3.19
C ASP A 554 6.56 -28.36 2.20
N ASN A 555 5.39 -28.27 1.58
CA ASN A 555 4.84 -29.25 0.64
C ASN A 555 4.71 -30.69 1.20
N LEU A 556 4.66 -30.84 2.52
CA LEU A 556 4.51 -32.12 3.19
C LEU A 556 3.24 -32.13 4.03
N PRO A 557 2.31 -33.09 3.83
CA PRO A 557 1.08 -33.17 4.59
C PRO A 557 1.31 -33.14 6.11
N TYR A 558 0.48 -32.39 6.81
CA TYR A 558 0.54 -32.25 8.26
C TYR A 558 0.26 -33.57 8.98
N ASP A 559 1.12 -33.93 9.94
CA ASP A 559 0.93 -35.02 10.88
C ASP A 559 0.93 -34.50 12.32
N PRO A 560 -0.21 -34.50 13.03
CA PRO A 560 -0.33 -33.98 14.39
C PRO A 560 0.47 -34.80 15.44
N ASN A 561 1.03 -35.96 15.07
CA ASN A 561 1.87 -36.76 15.95
C ASN A 561 3.35 -36.33 15.91
N LEU A 562 3.74 -35.50 14.96
CA LEU A 562 5.09 -34.93 14.86
C LEU A 562 5.16 -33.60 15.60
N LYS A 563 6.35 -33.24 16.06
CA LYS A 563 6.60 -31.89 16.57
C LYS A 563 6.64 -30.88 15.43
N PRO A 564 6.41 -29.59 15.68
CA PRO A 564 6.29 -28.56 14.62
C PRO A 564 7.45 -28.46 13.62
N PHE A 565 8.63 -28.95 13.97
CA PHE A 565 9.83 -28.96 13.09
C PHE A 565 10.34 -30.35 12.76
N GLU A 566 9.61 -31.40 13.11
CA GLU A 566 9.93 -32.77 12.71
C GLU A 566 9.33 -33.06 11.33
N LYS A 567 10.14 -33.66 10.47
CA LYS A 567 9.77 -34.09 9.12
C LYS A 567 10.10 -35.54 8.90
N THR A 568 9.22 -36.23 8.18
CA THR A 568 9.48 -37.54 7.58
C THR A 568 9.65 -37.36 6.06
N SER A 569 9.79 -38.44 5.31
CA SER A 569 9.78 -38.40 3.84
C SER A 569 8.40 -38.10 3.24
N HIS A 570 7.33 -38.08 4.05
CA HIS A 570 5.96 -38.00 3.53
C HIS A 570 5.03 -37.08 4.33
N SER A 571 5.49 -36.54 5.45
CA SER A 571 4.70 -35.67 6.32
C SER A 571 5.57 -34.80 7.19
N SER A 572 5.00 -33.72 7.72
CA SER A 572 5.67 -32.84 8.68
C SER A 572 4.74 -32.49 9.85
N GLY A 573 5.35 -32.04 10.97
CA GLY A 573 4.60 -31.49 12.10
C GLY A 573 4.30 -30.00 11.97
N ARG A 574 4.67 -29.37 10.84
CA ARG A 574 4.37 -27.96 10.57
C ARG A 574 2.91 -27.85 10.09
N MET A 575 2.13 -26.97 10.70
CA MET A 575 0.73 -26.72 10.32
C MET A 575 0.65 -25.58 9.32
N ASP A 576 1.10 -25.84 8.10
CA ASP A 576 1.12 -24.90 6.98
C ASP A 576 0.22 -25.34 5.81
N ASP A 577 -0.30 -26.59 5.84
CA ASP A 577 -1.29 -27.05 4.86
C ASP A 577 -2.52 -26.12 4.86
N ARG A 578 -2.97 -25.71 3.70
CA ARG A 578 -4.19 -24.91 3.56
C ARG A 578 -5.43 -25.69 3.96
N TRP A 579 -6.41 -24.96 4.47
CA TRP A 579 -7.71 -25.52 4.87
C TRP A 579 -8.76 -25.30 3.78
N ALA A 580 -9.45 -26.37 3.39
CA ALA A 580 -10.60 -26.29 2.50
C ALA A 580 -11.87 -26.01 3.30
N PHE A 581 -12.49 -24.85 3.11
CA PHE A 581 -13.76 -24.43 3.72
C PHE A 581 -14.94 -24.98 2.93
N THR A 582 -15.35 -26.19 3.27
CA THR A 582 -16.28 -27.04 2.53
C THR A 582 -17.77 -26.77 2.81
N GLY A 583 -18.09 -25.67 3.49
CA GLY A 583 -19.49 -25.27 3.67
C GLY A 583 -20.20 -25.02 2.34
N ARG A 584 -21.19 -25.88 2.00
CA ARG A 584 -21.89 -25.81 0.73
C ARG A 584 -22.82 -24.62 0.62
N THR A 585 -22.85 -23.97 -0.53
CA THR A 585 -23.79 -22.89 -0.85
C THR A 585 -24.39 -23.09 -2.22
N THR A 586 -25.71 -22.91 -2.33
CA THR A 586 -26.44 -23.00 -3.61
C THR A 586 -25.89 -22.04 -4.66
N PHE A 587 -25.41 -20.87 -4.24
CA PHE A 587 -24.78 -19.90 -5.13
C PHE A 587 -23.55 -20.51 -5.82
N LEU A 588 -22.62 -21.10 -5.07
CA LEU A 588 -21.41 -21.70 -5.64
C LEU A 588 -21.73 -22.91 -6.51
N ASP A 589 -22.70 -23.72 -6.14
CA ASP A 589 -23.12 -24.87 -6.97
C ASP A 589 -23.55 -24.43 -8.38
N TYR A 590 -24.40 -23.39 -8.49
CA TYR A 590 -24.82 -22.85 -9.78
C TYR A 590 -23.72 -22.08 -10.50
N PHE A 591 -22.96 -21.31 -9.78
CA PHE A 591 -21.89 -20.50 -10.38
C PHE A 591 -20.79 -21.38 -10.97
N THR A 592 -20.36 -22.39 -10.23
CA THR A 592 -19.41 -23.41 -10.68
C THR A 592 -19.95 -24.18 -11.89
N THR A 593 -21.24 -24.59 -11.87
CA THR A 593 -21.86 -25.26 -13.01
C THR A 593 -21.81 -24.36 -14.26
N ALA A 594 -22.11 -23.08 -14.13
CA ALA A 594 -22.04 -22.13 -15.25
C ALA A 594 -20.62 -21.97 -15.79
N ALA A 595 -19.63 -21.87 -14.90
CA ALA A 595 -18.22 -21.73 -15.28
C ALA A 595 -17.69 -22.96 -15.98
N LEU A 596 -17.96 -24.17 -15.46
CA LEU A 596 -17.56 -25.42 -16.08
C LEU A 596 -18.27 -25.66 -17.43
N ALA A 597 -19.56 -25.34 -17.54
CA ALA A 597 -20.30 -25.40 -18.80
C ALA A 597 -19.74 -24.45 -19.86
N ALA A 598 -19.28 -23.26 -19.45
CA ALA A 598 -18.59 -22.34 -20.34
C ALA A 598 -17.23 -22.90 -20.78
N ALA A 599 -16.40 -23.35 -19.84
CA ALA A 599 -15.07 -23.90 -20.11
C ALA A 599 -15.09 -25.17 -20.98
N SER A 600 -16.20 -25.90 -21.03
CA SER A 600 -16.34 -27.11 -21.84
C SER A 600 -16.59 -26.86 -23.34
N ARG A 601 -16.85 -25.63 -23.76
CA ARG A 601 -17.05 -25.22 -25.17
C ARG A 601 -15.76 -25.00 -25.92
#